data_ab6e6ec31cde15f178fb82f40f3986d8
#
_entry.id   ab6e6ec31cde15f178fb82f40f3986d8
#
_cell.length_a   1.000
_cell.length_b   1.000
_cell.length_c   1.000
_cell.angle_alpha   90.00
_cell.angle_beta   90.00
_cell.angle_gamma   90.00
#
_symmetry.space_group_name_H-M   'P 1'
#
loop_
_entity.id
_entity.type
_entity.pdbx_description
1 polymer ?
#
loop_
_entity_poly.entity_id
_entity_poly.type
_entity_poly.pdbx_seq_one_letter_code
_entity_poly.pdbx_strand_id
1 'polypeptide(L)'
;WDASKCISCKQCIKTCPQGAIYEKNGIKAINKNKCIICKRCIEICPNKAFDTEGEYKTIDEVMSEVLKDIDFYEESGGGVTLSGGEVLYQADFAIELLKELNKYGIHRAAETTGFTSHDIFKKFIENVDLLLFDMKHYDPQKHKQGTGVDNALIIENMKTAVDRGKEIIIRIPVIPNFNDSLEDAEKFSTLLNKIGIKKVNLLPFHQFGQKKYKLLQREYEMENVPQLHPEDLTDYKKVFINKGFDCKI
;
A
#
# COMPACT_ATOMS: atom_id res chain seq x y z
N TRP A 1 20.01 4.23 1.82
CA TRP A 1 21.20 4.80 2.47
C TRP A 1 20.79 5.95 3.41
N ASP A 2 21.31 5.92 4.63
CA ASP A 2 21.06 6.89 5.68
C ASP A 2 22.28 7.82 5.85
N ALA A 3 22.10 9.09 5.51
CA ALA A 3 23.16 10.09 5.58
C ALA A 3 23.63 10.35 7.02
N SER A 4 22.73 10.27 8.00
CA SER A 4 23.03 10.55 9.40
C SER A 4 23.99 9.54 10.04
N LYS A 5 23.99 8.30 9.51
CA LYS A 5 24.88 7.22 9.94
C LYS A 5 26.18 7.15 9.15
N CYS A 6 26.29 7.85 8.03
CA CYS A 6 27.40 7.72 7.11
C CYS A 6 28.63 8.51 7.57
N ILE A 7 29.73 7.82 7.82
CA ILE A 7 31.04 8.44 8.16
C ILE A 7 31.94 8.70 6.94
N SER A 8 31.41 8.60 5.73
CA SER A 8 32.11 8.87 4.47
C SER A 8 33.38 8.03 4.23
N CYS A 9 33.52 6.86 4.81
CA CYS A 9 34.69 5.98 4.68
C CYS A 9 34.87 5.38 3.28
N LYS A 10 33.89 5.46 2.39
CA LYS A 10 33.89 4.97 0.99
C LYS A 10 34.11 3.46 0.81
N GLN A 11 34.04 2.66 1.88
CA GLN A 11 34.22 1.21 1.77
C GLN A 11 33.15 0.56 0.90
N CYS A 12 31.89 1.02 1.01
CA CYS A 12 30.76 0.56 0.18
C CYS A 12 31.00 0.74 -1.33
N ILE A 13 31.65 1.83 -1.73
CA ILE A 13 32.00 2.12 -3.14
C ILE A 13 33.06 1.14 -3.61
N LYS A 14 34.12 0.93 -2.81
CA LYS A 14 35.23 0.04 -3.16
C LYS A 14 34.83 -1.43 -3.22
N THR A 15 33.89 -1.85 -2.35
CA THR A 15 33.47 -3.24 -2.24
C THR A 15 32.40 -3.65 -3.25
N CYS A 16 31.78 -2.68 -3.94
CA CYS A 16 30.71 -2.96 -4.88
C CYS A 16 31.22 -3.60 -6.16
N PRO A 17 30.93 -4.89 -6.45
CA PRO A 17 31.50 -5.62 -7.60
C PRO A 17 31.02 -5.06 -8.95
N GLN A 18 29.88 -4.37 -8.95
CA GLN A 18 29.28 -3.78 -10.15
C GLN A 18 29.56 -2.28 -10.29
N GLY A 19 30.31 -1.67 -9.35
CA GLY A 19 30.49 -0.22 -9.33
C GLY A 19 29.14 0.55 -9.29
N ALA A 20 28.13 -0.05 -8.68
CA ALA A 20 26.79 0.54 -8.65
C ALA A 20 26.65 1.68 -7.65
N ILE A 21 27.56 1.81 -6.68
CA ILE A 21 27.54 2.86 -5.67
C ILE A 21 28.49 3.97 -6.06
N TYR A 22 27.99 5.19 -6.07
CA TYR A 22 28.77 6.38 -6.38
C TYR A 22 28.45 7.51 -5.40
N GLU A 23 29.29 8.52 -5.38
CA GLU A 23 29.10 9.72 -4.56
C GLU A 23 28.85 10.91 -5.48
N LYS A 24 27.78 11.65 -5.21
CA LYS A 24 27.46 12.92 -5.87
C LYS A 24 27.12 13.94 -4.80
N ASN A 25 27.89 15.04 -4.73
CA ASN A 25 27.70 16.13 -3.76
C ASN A 25 27.64 15.63 -2.30
N GLY A 26 28.51 14.70 -1.92
CA GLY A 26 28.54 14.12 -0.56
C GLY A 26 27.44 13.07 -0.27
N ILE A 27 26.52 12.87 -1.20
CA ILE A 27 25.43 11.90 -1.08
C ILE A 27 25.83 10.60 -1.77
N LYS A 28 25.63 9.47 -1.10
CA LYS A 28 25.79 8.16 -1.72
C LYS A 28 24.52 7.82 -2.50
N ALA A 29 24.71 7.47 -3.76
CA ALA A 29 23.64 7.07 -4.65
C ALA A 29 23.90 5.67 -5.21
N ILE A 30 22.84 4.95 -5.55
CA ILE A 30 22.90 3.60 -6.12
C ILE A 30 22.33 3.64 -7.54
N ASN A 31 23.16 3.26 -8.50
CA ASN A 31 22.67 3.00 -9.85
C ASN A 31 21.89 1.67 -9.86
N LYS A 32 20.58 1.77 -9.90
CA LYS A 32 19.68 0.61 -9.82
C LYS A 32 19.85 -0.37 -10.99
N ASN A 33 20.26 0.13 -12.17
CA ASN A 33 20.48 -0.70 -13.35
C ASN A 33 21.78 -1.54 -13.25
N LYS A 34 22.72 -1.14 -12.38
CA LYS A 34 23.96 -1.89 -12.12
C LYS A 34 23.89 -2.73 -10.84
N CYS A 35 22.98 -2.38 -9.93
CA CYS A 35 22.89 -3.04 -8.63
C CYS A 35 22.26 -4.43 -8.75
N ILE A 36 23.02 -5.46 -8.37
CA ILE A 36 22.56 -6.86 -8.32
C ILE A 36 22.07 -7.28 -6.93
N ILE A 37 21.87 -6.35 -6.03
CA ILE A 37 21.35 -6.57 -4.65
C ILE A 37 22.19 -7.61 -3.86
N CYS A 38 23.50 -7.68 -4.08
CA CYS A 38 24.39 -8.63 -3.41
C CYS A 38 24.65 -8.34 -1.93
N LYS A 39 24.13 -7.25 -1.38
CA LYS A 39 24.20 -6.80 0.04
C LYS A 39 25.61 -6.52 0.59
N ARG A 40 26.71 -6.69 -0.15
CA ARG A 40 28.10 -6.45 0.31
C ARG A 40 28.32 -5.04 0.89
N CYS A 41 27.60 -4.03 0.36
CA CYS A 41 27.67 -2.65 0.86
C CYS A 41 27.04 -2.50 2.26
N ILE A 42 26.09 -3.36 2.60
CA ILE A 42 25.45 -3.41 3.93
C ILE A 42 26.41 -4.07 4.92
N GLU A 43 26.95 -5.23 4.55
CA GLU A 43 27.86 -6.03 5.40
C GLU A 43 29.13 -5.27 5.75
N ILE A 44 29.74 -4.54 4.79
CA ILE A 44 30.99 -3.81 5.00
C ILE A 44 30.80 -2.50 5.74
N CYS A 45 29.58 -1.99 5.90
CA CYS A 45 29.34 -0.68 6.48
C CYS A 45 29.40 -0.73 8.02
N PRO A 46 30.45 -0.16 8.67
CA PRO A 46 30.60 -0.24 10.13
C PRO A 46 29.45 0.45 10.87
N ASN A 47 28.89 1.50 10.28
CA ASN A 47 27.81 2.28 10.90
C ASN A 47 26.41 1.90 10.39
N LYS A 48 26.27 0.80 9.63
CA LYS A 48 24.98 0.35 9.10
C LYS A 48 24.20 1.46 8.39
N ALA A 49 24.90 2.29 7.60
CA ALA A 49 24.30 3.37 6.83
C ALA A 49 23.59 2.90 5.55
N PHE A 50 23.78 1.65 5.14
CA PHE A 50 22.99 0.99 4.09
C PHE A 50 22.09 -0.06 4.72
N ASP A 51 20.88 -0.16 4.18
CA ASP A 51 19.91 -1.19 4.52
C ASP A 51 19.09 -1.56 3.29
N THR A 52 18.36 -2.65 3.35
CA THR A 52 17.40 -3.09 2.33
C THR A 52 15.98 -2.90 2.84
N GLU A 53 15.11 -2.39 1.97
CA GLU A 53 13.68 -2.42 2.20
C GLU A 53 13.15 -3.76 1.70
N GLY A 54 12.64 -4.58 2.64
CA GLY A 54 12.09 -5.90 2.36
C GLY A 54 13.11 -7.04 2.31
N GLU A 55 12.57 -8.22 2.44
CA GLU A 55 13.29 -9.50 2.41
C GLU A 55 12.58 -10.46 1.48
N TYR A 56 13.36 -11.35 0.84
CA TYR A 56 12.78 -12.51 0.17
C TYR A 56 12.45 -13.57 1.22
N LYS A 57 11.21 -14.00 1.24
CA LYS A 57 10.72 -15.07 2.12
C LYS A 57 9.92 -16.08 1.33
N THR A 58 10.04 -17.32 1.72
CA THR A 58 9.16 -18.40 1.26
C THR A 58 7.83 -18.36 2.02
N ILE A 59 6.81 -19.04 1.52
CA ILE A 59 5.52 -19.18 2.21
C ILE A 59 5.73 -19.83 3.58
N ASP A 60 6.56 -20.86 3.68
CA ASP A 60 6.83 -21.54 4.94
C ASP A 60 7.47 -20.61 5.98
N GLU A 61 8.41 -19.76 5.54
CA GLU A 61 9.03 -18.76 6.44
C GLU A 61 8.00 -17.72 6.92
N VAL A 62 7.09 -17.28 6.05
CA VAL A 62 6.01 -16.35 6.44
C VAL A 62 5.04 -17.05 7.40
N MET A 63 4.61 -18.27 7.07
CA MET A 63 3.70 -19.04 7.92
C MET A 63 4.30 -19.34 9.30
N SER A 64 5.60 -19.63 9.36
CA SER A 64 6.29 -19.83 10.64
C SER A 64 6.22 -18.61 11.57
N GLU A 65 6.22 -17.39 11.02
CA GLU A 65 6.01 -16.17 11.80
C GLU A 65 4.54 -15.97 12.17
N VAL A 66 3.65 -16.15 11.21
CA VAL A 66 2.19 -15.96 11.39
C VAL A 66 1.64 -16.89 12.47
N LEU A 67 2.07 -18.16 12.48
CA LEU A 67 1.56 -19.15 13.43
C LEU A 67 2.00 -18.93 14.87
N LYS A 68 2.94 -18.04 15.13
CA LYS A 68 3.29 -17.65 16.51
C LYS A 68 2.15 -16.90 17.20
N ASP A 69 1.28 -16.27 16.42
CA ASP A 69 0.16 -15.46 16.92
C ASP A 69 -1.20 -16.17 16.77
N ILE A 70 -1.20 -17.50 16.52
CA ILE A 70 -2.44 -18.24 16.21
C ILE A 70 -3.48 -18.11 17.32
N ASP A 71 -3.07 -18.22 18.58
CA ASP A 71 -3.96 -18.11 19.74
C ASP A 71 -4.64 -16.74 19.82
N PHE A 72 -3.92 -15.66 19.43
CA PHE A 72 -4.49 -14.30 19.36
C PHE A 72 -5.53 -14.17 18.24
N TYR A 73 -5.31 -14.82 17.09
CA TYR A 73 -6.30 -14.81 16.00
C TYR A 73 -7.57 -15.56 16.40
N GLU A 74 -7.44 -16.70 17.07
CA GLU A 74 -8.58 -17.50 17.55
C GLU A 74 -9.38 -16.74 18.61
N GLU A 75 -8.72 -16.10 19.57
CA GLU A 75 -9.39 -15.37 20.66
C GLU A 75 -10.07 -14.09 20.16
N SER A 76 -9.44 -13.34 19.27
CA SER A 76 -9.96 -12.05 18.79
C SER A 76 -10.90 -12.15 17.60
N GLY A 77 -10.95 -13.30 16.90
CA GLY A 77 -11.57 -13.42 15.57
C GLY A 77 -10.81 -12.60 14.51
N GLY A 78 -9.56 -12.25 14.79
CA GLY A 78 -8.67 -11.52 13.89
C GLY A 78 -8.01 -12.41 12.86
N GLY A 79 -6.91 -11.92 12.29
CA GLY A 79 -6.20 -12.68 11.26
C GLY A 79 -5.07 -11.90 10.62
N VAL A 80 -4.77 -12.23 9.38
CA VAL A 80 -3.65 -11.67 8.62
C VAL A 80 -4.16 -10.73 7.53
N THR A 81 -3.54 -9.54 7.47
CA THR A 81 -3.75 -8.59 6.38
C THR A 81 -2.53 -8.56 5.46
N LEU A 82 -2.72 -8.94 4.19
CA LEU A 82 -1.72 -8.75 3.16
C LEU A 82 -1.74 -7.30 2.69
N SER A 83 -0.59 -6.64 2.77
CA SER A 83 -0.41 -5.24 2.40
C SER A 83 0.95 -5.05 1.69
N GLY A 84 1.51 -3.85 1.70
CA GLY A 84 2.84 -3.56 1.16
C GLY A 84 2.82 -2.36 0.23
N GLY A 85 3.46 -2.45 -0.95
CA GLY A 85 3.24 -1.48 -2.03
C GLY A 85 1.88 -1.72 -2.68
N GLU A 86 1.78 -2.82 -3.42
CA GLU A 86 0.52 -3.36 -3.97
C GLU A 86 0.62 -4.89 -3.91
N VAL A 87 -0.30 -5.53 -3.19
CA VAL A 87 -0.29 -6.99 -3.00
C VAL A 87 -0.43 -7.74 -4.33
N LEU A 88 -1.17 -7.21 -5.27
CA LEU A 88 -1.39 -7.79 -6.60
C LEU A 88 -0.18 -7.71 -7.52
N TYR A 89 0.88 -6.98 -7.13
CA TYR A 89 2.15 -7.01 -7.86
C TYR A 89 2.84 -8.37 -7.77
N GLN A 90 2.59 -9.13 -6.69
CA GLN A 90 3.03 -10.51 -6.48
C GLN A 90 1.83 -11.43 -6.27
N ALA A 91 0.86 -11.37 -7.19
CA ALA A 91 -0.44 -12.03 -7.03
C ALA A 91 -0.34 -13.54 -6.80
N ASP A 92 0.55 -14.23 -7.52
CA ASP A 92 0.72 -15.69 -7.38
C ASP A 92 1.18 -16.06 -5.97
N PHE A 93 2.19 -15.35 -5.43
CA PHE A 93 2.64 -15.55 -4.06
C PHE A 93 1.53 -15.24 -3.05
N ALA A 94 0.82 -14.13 -3.25
CA ALA A 94 -0.27 -13.72 -2.37
C ALA A 94 -1.40 -14.76 -2.36
N ILE A 95 -1.79 -15.29 -3.52
CA ILE A 95 -2.81 -16.34 -3.65
C ILE A 95 -2.40 -17.59 -2.90
N GLU A 96 -1.17 -18.07 -3.08
CA GLU A 96 -0.69 -19.26 -2.40
C GLU A 96 -0.59 -19.07 -0.88
N LEU A 97 -0.12 -17.91 -0.42
CA LEU A 97 -0.09 -17.58 1.01
C LEU A 97 -1.51 -17.53 1.61
N LEU A 98 -2.48 -16.92 0.91
CA LEU A 98 -3.88 -16.88 1.35
C LEU A 98 -4.50 -18.28 1.44
N LYS A 99 -4.17 -19.18 0.51
CA LYS A 99 -4.60 -20.58 0.56
C LYS A 99 -3.99 -21.30 1.77
N GLU A 100 -2.72 -21.04 2.07
CA GLU A 100 -2.06 -21.65 3.21
C GLU A 100 -2.68 -21.16 4.52
N LEU A 101 -2.90 -19.84 4.68
CA LEU A 101 -3.61 -19.26 5.82
C LEU A 101 -5.01 -19.89 6.04
N ASN A 102 -5.72 -20.18 4.95
CA ASN A 102 -7.05 -20.79 5.00
C ASN A 102 -7.04 -22.20 5.65
N LYS A 103 -5.97 -22.98 5.46
CA LYS A 103 -5.85 -24.31 6.08
C LYS A 103 -5.85 -24.28 7.61
N TYR A 104 -5.44 -23.15 8.17
CA TYR A 104 -5.41 -22.91 9.62
C TYR A 104 -6.63 -22.14 10.12
N GLY A 105 -7.63 -21.87 9.27
CA GLY A 105 -8.81 -21.12 9.65
C GLY A 105 -8.57 -19.63 9.95
N ILE A 106 -7.40 -19.09 9.58
CA ILE A 106 -7.02 -17.69 9.84
C ILE A 106 -7.81 -16.78 8.89
N HIS A 107 -8.44 -15.72 9.43
CA HIS A 107 -9.12 -14.70 8.64
C HIS A 107 -8.13 -13.92 7.77
N ARG A 108 -8.49 -13.68 6.51
CA ARG A 108 -7.59 -13.17 5.45
C ARG A 108 -8.12 -11.85 4.91
N ALA A 109 -7.45 -10.76 5.25
CA ALA A 109 -7.70 -9.46 4.69
C ALA A 109 -6.61 -9.08 3.68
N ALA A 110 -6.95 -8.21 2.74
CA ALA A 110 -5.99 -7.67 1.79
C ALA A 110 -6.22 -6.18 1.52
N GLU A 111 -5.14 -5.40 1.57
CA GLU A 111 -5.10 -4.00 1.13
C GLU A 111 -4.67 -3.95 -0.33
N THR A 112 -5.50 -3.40 -1.19
CA THR A 112 -5.23 -3.33 -2.63
C THR A 112 -5.92 -2.15 -3.31
N THR A 113 -5.33 -1.67 -4.39
CA THR A 113 -6.00 -0.77 -5.34
C THR A 113 -6.89 -1.53 -6.32
N GLY A 114 -6.74 -2.85 -6.42
CA GLY A 114 -7.42 -3.68 -7.42
C GLY A 114 -6.94 -3.46 -8.85
N PHE A 115 -5.82 -2.75 -9.05
CA PHE A 115 -5.28 -2.48 -10.39
C PHE A 115 -4.46 -3.67 -10.90
N THR A 116 -5.16 -4.67 -11.42
CA THR A 116 -4.60 -5.85 -12.09
C THR A 116 -5.59 -6.39 -13.11
N SER A 117 -5.16 -7.30 -13.99
CA SER A 117 -6.06 -7.94 -14.94
C SER A 117 -7.24 -8.63 -14.23
N HIS A 118 -8.38 -8.63 -14.88
CA HIS A 118 -9.62 -9.18 -14.33
C HIS A 118 -9.49 -10.65 -13.92
N ASP A 119 -8.76 -11.46 -14.69
CA ASP A 119 -8.56 -12.88 -14.40
C ASP A 119 -7.68 -13.11 -13.17
N ILE A 120 -6.64 -12.30 -12.98
CA ILE A 120 -5.79 -12.35 -11.77
C ILE A 120 -6.63 -11.92 -10.57
N PHE A 121 -7.37 -10.82 -10.69
CA PHE A 121 -8.20 -10.31 -9.62
C PHE A 121 -9.24 -11.33 -9.15
N LYS A 122 -9.94 -11.99 -10.10
CA LYS A 122 -10.90 -13.04 -9.75
C LYS A 122 -10.29 -14.18 -8.93
N LYS A 123 -9.13 -14.68 -9.37
CA LYS A 123 -8.43 -15.76 -8.64
C LYS A 123 -7.99 -15.30 -7.25
N PHE A 124 -7.55 -14.06 -7.13
CA PHE A 124 -7.10 -13.51 -5.86
C PHE A 124 -8.23 -13.39 -4.85
N ILE A 125 -9.36 -12.78 -5.24
CA ILE A 125 -10.47 -12.53 -4.31
C ILE A 125 -11.16 -13.82 -3.85
N GLU A 126 -11.04 -14.93 -4.57
CA GLU A 126 -11.56 -16.24 -4.12
C GLU A 126 -10.99 -16.64 -2.76
N ASN A 127 -9.77 -16.19 -2.45
CA ASN A 127 -9.03 -16.54 -1.25
C ASN A 127 -9.03 -15.46 -0.17
N VAL A 128 -9.71 -14.33 -0.39
CA VAL A 128 -9.77 -13.18 0.53
C VAL A 128 -11.13 -13.15 1.21
N ASP A 129 -11.16 -12.89 2.52
CA ASP A 129 -12.37 -12.72 3.31
C ASP A 129 -12.80 -11.25 3.35
N LEU A 130 -11.84 -10.32 3.50
CA LEU A 130 -12.06 -8.87 3.56
C LEU A 130 -11.13 -8.11 2.61
N LEU A 131 -11.70 -7.27 1.76
CA LEU A 131 -10.95 -6.34 0.92
C LEU A 131 -10.94 -4.94 1.54
N LEU A 132 -9.75 -4.42 1.84
CA LEU A 132 -9.51 -3.03 2.13
C LEU A 132 -9.11 -2.35 0.81
N PHE A 133 -10.07 -1.78 0.13
CA PHE A 133 -9.92 -1.39 -1.28
C PHE A 133 -9.65 0.11 -1.39
N ASP A 134 -8.47 0.47 -1.86
CA ASP A 134 -8.04 1.87 -1.98
C ASP A 134 -8.64 2.55 -3.21
N MET A 135 -9.39 3.62 -3.01
CA MET A 135 -9.92 4.46 -4.07
C MET A 135 -9.37 5.88 -3.96
N LYS A 136 -8.47 6.26 -4.89
CA LYS A 136 -7.77 7.55 -4.82
C LYS A 136 -8.58 8.72 -5.39
N HIS A 137 -9.37 8.47 -6.44
CA HIS A 137 -10.31 9.45 -7.00
C HIS A 137 -11.44 8.77 -7.78
N TYR A 138 -12.64 9.34 -7.76
CA TYR A 138 -13.80 8.86 -8.55
C TYR A 138 -13.69 9.24 -10.03
N ASP A 139 -13.11 10.40 -10.34
CA ASP A 139 -12.91 10.89 -11.71
C ASP A 139 -11.69 10.20 -12.35
N PRO A 140 -11.83 9.60 -13.56
CA PRO A 140 -10.74 8.86 -14.20
C PRO A 140 -9.55 9.74 -14.59
N GLN A 141 -9.79 10.99 -14.96
CA GLN A 141 -8.71 11.90 -15.37
C GLN A 141 -7.90 12.37 -14.16
N LYS A 142 -8.58 12.80 -13.09
CA LYS A 142 -7.93 13.17 -11.84
C LYS A 142 -7.20 11.96 -11.21
N HIS A 143 -7.80 10.76 -11.26
CA HIS A 143 -7.13 9.53 -10.82
C HIS A 143 -5.83 9.32 -11.59
N LYS A 144 -5.86 9.47 -12.92
CA LYS A 144 -4.67 9.34 -13.77
C LYS A 144 -3.61 10.41 -13.47
N GLN A 145 -4.02 11.64 -13.19
CA GLN A 145 -3.08 12.70 -12.77
C GLN A 145 -2.37 12.36 -11.47
N GLY A 146 -3.09 11.83 -10.47
CA GLY A 146 -2.52 11.53 -9.15
C GLY A 146 -1.78 10.19 -9.07
N THR A 147 -2.08 9.22 -9.95
CA THR A 147 -1.56 7.85 -9.82
C THR A 147 -0.83 7.32 -11.05
N GLY A 148 -0.96 8.00 -12.19
CA GLY A 148 -0.42 7.57 -13.48
C GLY A 148 -1.36 6.68 -14.30
N VAL A 149 -2.45 6.15 -13.72
CA VAL A 149 -3.44 5.28 -14.39
C VAL A 149 -4.86 5.76 -14.12
N ASP A 150 -5.78 5.50 -15.05
CA ASP A 150 -7.20 5.74 -14.80
C ASP A 150 -7.80 4.68 -13.87
N ASN A 151 -9.05 4.89 -13.43
CA ASN A 151 -9.71 4.02 -12.47
C ASN A 151 -10.72 3.03 -13.11
N ALA A 152 -10.79 2.92 -14.44
CA ALA A 152 -11.80 2.10 -15.09
C ALA A 152 -11.69 0.62 -14.69
N LEU A 153 -10.48 0.05 -14.79
CA LEU A 153 -10.19 -1.33 -14.39
C LEU A 153 -10.40 -1.56 -12.89
N ILE A 154 -10.03 -0.57 -12.07
CA ILE A 154 -10.23 -0.61 -10.61
C ILE A 154 -11.72 -0.73 -10.28
N ILE A 155 -12.57 0.10 -10.91
CA ILE A 155 -14.02 0.10 -10.72
C ILE A 155 -14.64 -1.20 -11.20
N GLU A 156 -14.17 -1.76 -12.33
CA GLU A 156 -14.62 -3.05 -12.84
C GLU A 156 -14.31 -4.19 -11.87
N ASN A 157 -13.09 -4.25 -11.35
CA ASN A 157 -12.68 -5.23 -10.35
C ASN A 157 -13.44 -5.06 -9.04
N MET A 158 -13.70 -3.83 -8.62
CA MET A 158 -14.52 -3.52 -7.44
C MET A 158 -15.96 -4.06 -7.59
N LYS A 159 -16.60 -3.85 -8.75
CA LYS A 159 -17.92 -4.43 -9.06
C LYS A 159 -17.89 -5.96 -9.01
N THR A 160 -16.85 -6.56 -9.59
CA THR A 160 -16.68 -8.02 -9.56
C THR A 160 -16.60 -8.56 -8.13
N ALA A 161 -15.91 -7.85 -7.24
CA ALA A 161 -15.83 -8.26 -5.83
C ALA A 161 -17.20 -8.14 -5.13
N VAL A 162 -17.97 -7.08 -5.40
CA VAL A 162 -19.35 -6.92 -4.91
C VAL A 162 -20.26 -8.02 -5.44
N ASP A 163 -20.24 -8.29 -6.74
CA ASP A 163 -21.07 -9.31 -7.39
C ASP A 163 -20.78 -10.72 -6.85
N ARG A 164 -19.57 -10.96 -6.37
CA ARG A 164 -19.16 -12.20 -5.72
C ARG A 164 -19.43 -12.24 -4.21
N GLY A 165 -20.11 -11.22 -3.67
CA GLY A 165 -20.47 -11.14 -2.26
C GLY A 165 -19.29 -10.97 -1.31
N LYS A 166 -18.17 -10.42 -1.78
CA LYS A 166 -17.01 -10.17 -0.92
C LYS A 166 -17.27 -9.04 0.05
N GLU A 167 -16.77 -9.15 1.27
CA GLU A 167 -16.77 -8.03 2.20
C GLU A 167 -15.72 -6.99 1.76
N ILE A 168 -16.19 -5.74 1.62
CA ILE A 168 -15.36 -4.66 1.10
C ILE A 168 -15.50 -3.42 1.99
N ILE A 169 -14.37 -2.85 2.37
CA ILE A 169 -14.28 -1.53 2.96
C ILE A 169 -13.48 -0.66 1.98
N ILE A 170 -14.11 0.38 1.46
CA ILE A 170 -13.39 1.35 0.63
C ILE A 170 -12.60 2.28 1.53
N ARG A 171 -11.33 2.48 1.19
CA ARG A 171 -10.46 3.43 1.85
C ARG A 171 -10.21 4.61 0.91
N ILE A 172 -10.58 5.80 1.37
CA ILE A 172 -10.41 7.05 0.61
C ILE A 172 -9.39 7.92 1.35
N PRO A 173 -8.14 8.00 0.87
CA PRO A 173 -7.22 9.02 1.36
C PRO A 173 -7.73 10.39 0.90
N VAL A 174 -8.12 11.22 1.86
CA VAL A 174 -8.58 12.58 1.59
C VAL A 174 -7.38 13.51 1.57
N ILE A 175 -7.09 14.06 0.39
CA ILE A 175 -5.87 14.81 0.12
C ILE A 175 -6.24 16.26 -0.22
N PRO A 176 -5.67 17.27 0.48
CA PRO A 176 -5.93 18.68 0.21
C PRO A 176 -5.71 19.06 -1.27
N ASN A 177 -6.65 19.82 -1.82
CA ASN A 177 -6.68 20.30 -3.20
C ASN A 177 -6.76 19.20 -4.29
N PHE A 178 -7.00 17.95 -3.88
CA PHE A 178 -7.12 16.85 -4.84
C PHE A 178 -8.52 16.23 -4.82
N ASN A 179 -9.02 15.85 -3.64
CA ASN A 179 -10.31 15.21 -3.47
C ASN A 179 -11.00 15.54 -2.14
N ASP A 180 -10.67 16.69 -1.54
CA ASP A 180 -11.09 17.08 -0.20
C ASP A 180 -12.36 17.97 -0.15
N SER A 181 -12.94 18.30 -1.30
CA SER A 181 -14.17 19.10 -1.34
C SER A 181 -15.41 18.28 -0.98
N LEU A 182 -16.47 18.95 -0.45
CA LEU A 182 -17.76 18.28 -0.19
C LEU A 182 -18.40 17.78 -1.50
N GLU A 183 -18.12 18.43 -2.65
CA GLU A 183 -18.54 17.96 -3.96
C GLU A 183 -17.87 16.63 -4.31
N ASP A 184 -16.59 16.46 -3.96
CA ASP A 184 -15.88 15.17 -4.15
C ASP A 184 -16.52 14.07 -3.29
N ALA A 185 -16.86 14.37 -2.02
CA ALA A 185 -17.57 13.42 -1.14
C ALA A 185 -18.91 12.97 -1.75
N GLU A 186 -19.67 13.93 -2.32
CA GLU A 186 -20.93 13.67 -3.01
C GLU A 186 -20.76 12.73 -4.22
N LYS A 187 -19.74 12.95 -5.03
CA LYS A 187 -19.44 12.16 -6.23
C LYS A 187 -18.90 10.77 -5.88
N PHE A 188 -18.00 10.66 -4.89
CA PHE A 188 -17.55 9.37 -4.37
C PHE A 188 -18.74 8.53 -3.87
N SER A 189 -19.55 9.11 -2.98
CA SER A 189 -20.69 8.40 -2.38
C SER A 189 -21.72 7.98 -3.44
N THR A 190 -21.96 8.82 -4.46
CA THR A 190 -22.86 8.48 -5.58
C THR A 190 -22.31 7.29 -6.38
N LEU A 191 -21.03 7.28 -6.71
CA LEU A 191 -20.38 6.18 -7.44
C LEU A 191 -20.43 4.88 -6.61
N LEU A 192 -20.04 4.94 -5.33
CA LEU A 192 -19.99 3.77 -4.45
C LEU A 192 -21.38 3.17 -4.18
N ASN A 193 -22.41 4.02 -4.03
CA ASN A 193 -23.80 3.55 -3.93
C ASN A 193 -24.25 2.83 -5.22
N LYS A 194 -23.88 3.34 -6.41
CA LYS A 194 -24.18 2.69 -7.70
C LYS A 194 -23.49 1.32 -7.82
N ILE A 195 -22.33 1.14 -7.21
CA ILE A 195 -21.61 -0.16 -7.19
C ILE A 195 -22.21 -1.12 -6.14
N GLY A 196 -22.91 -0.61 -5.13
CA GLY A 196 -23.49 -1.43 -4.04
C GLY A 196 -22.63 -1.49 -2.78
N ILE A 197 -21.62 -0.64 -2.66
CA ILE A 197 -20.74 -0.57 -1.49
C ILE A 197 -21.35 0.27 -0.39
N LYS A 198 -21.16 -0.14 0.88
CA LYS A 198 -21.75 0.51 2.05
C LYS A 198 -20.75 0.87 3.16
N LYS A 199 -19.54 0.31 3.13
CA LYS A 199 -18.51 0.56 4.17
C LYS A 199 -17.40 1.43 3.60
N VAL A 200 -17.07 2.53 4.28
CA VAL A 200 -16.04 3.48 3.87
C VAL A 200 -15.19 3.90 5.06
N ASN A 201 -13.88 3.89 4.88
CA ASN A 201 -12.93 4.51 5.78
C ASN A 201 -12.28 5.70 5.08
N LEU A 202 -12.46 6.89 5.67
CA LEU A 202 -11.77 8.10 5.25
C LEU A 202 -10.42 8.17 5.95
N LEU A 203 -9.37 8.36 5.18
CA LEU A 203 -8.01 8.43 5.71
C LEU A 203 -7.51 9.88 5.58
N PRO A 204 -7.37 10.62 6.69
CA PRO A 204 -6.80 11.96 6.65
C PRO A 204 -5.39 11.93 6.04
N PHE A 205 -5.10 12.89 5.15
CA PHE A 205 -3.78 12.98 4.52
C PHE A 205 -2.67 13.20 5.56
N HIS A 206 -1.60 12.42 5.44
CA HIS A 206 -0.39 12.54 6.24
C HIS A 206 0.87 12.33 5.40
N GLN A 207 1.99 12.87 5.88
CA GLN A 207 3.28 12.82 5.17
C GLN A 207 4.19 11.65 5.57
N PHE A 208 3.69 10.59 6.20
CA PHE A 208 4.51 9.45 6.68
C PHE A 208 5.28 8.75 5.55
N GLY A 209 4.79 8.86 4.30
CA GLY A 209 5.48 8.33 3.12
C GLY A 209 6.74 9.09 2.70
N GLN A 210 6.98 10.32 3.17
CA GLN A 210 8.09 11.17 2.73
C GLN A 210 9.46 10.49 2.85
N LYS A 211 9.66 9.71 3.94
CA LYS A 211 10.90 8.96 4.14
C LYS A 211 11.18 7.96 3.01
N LYS A 212 10.15 7.30 2.47
CA LYS A 212 10.30 6.36 1.34
C LYS A 212 10.77 7.08 0.08
N TYR A 213 10.24 8.28 -0.20
CA TYR A 213 10.67 9.08 -1.36
C TYR A 213 12.14 9.49 -1.22
N LYS A 214 12.58 9.93 -0.04
CA LYS A 214 14.00 10.24 0.25
C LYS A 214 14.90 9.02 0.05
N LEU A 215 14.51 7.84 0.54
CA LEU A 215 15.25 6.59 0.35
C LEU A 215 15.32 6.17 -1.13
N LEU A 216 14.26 6.45 -1.89
CA LEU A 216 14.22 6.19 -3.33
C LEU A 216 14.90 7.28 -4.17
N GLN A 217 15.42 8.35 -3.53
CA GLN A 217 15.99 9.54 -4.20
C GLN A 217 15.00 10.15 -5.20
N ARG A 218 13.73 10.24 -4.80
CA ARG A 218 12.66 10.87 -5.54
C ARG A 218 12.20 12.14 -4.82
N GLU A 219 11.79 13.12 -5.59
CA GLU A 219 11.11 14.30 -5.09
C GLU A 219 9.73 13.91 -4.54
N TYR A 220 9.35 14.50 -3.41
CA TYR A 220 8.04 14.32 -2.80
C TYR A 220 7.19 15.56 -3.05
N GLU A 221 6.37 15.52 -4.10
CA GLU A 221 5.57 16.67 -4.55
C GLU A 221 4.61 17.21 -3.48
N MET A 222 4.27 16.40 -2.47
CA MET A 222 3.36 16.77 -1.39
C MET A 222 4.09 17.26 -0.12
N GLU A 223 5.38 17.64 -0.21
CA GLU A 223 6.16 18.06 0.96
C GLU A 223 5.54 19.27 1.70
N ASN A 224 4.91 20.18 0.95
CA ASN A 224 4.32 21.41 1.49
C ASN A 224 2.78 21.31 1.62
N VAL A 225 2.17 20.16 1.36
CA VAL A 225 0.73 19.96 1.54
C VAL A 225 0.44 19.78 3.02
N PRO A 226 -0.46 20.57 3.63
CA PRO A 226 -0.77 20.43 5.05
C PRO A 226 -1.40 19.07 5.36
N GLN A 227 -1.06 18.52 6.53
CA GLN A 227 -1.69 17.31 7.03
C GLN A 227 -3.13 17.60 7.42
N LEU A 228 -3.98 16.58 7.30
CA LEU A 228 -5.33 16.60 7.81
C LEU A 228 -5.45 15.78 9.11
N HIS A 229 -6.37 16.18 9.96
CA HIS A 229 -6.73 15.45 11.17
C HIS A 229 -8.16 14.90 11.04
N PRO A 230 -8.57 13.93 11.88
CA PRO A 230 -9.93 13.38 11.83
C PRO A 230 -11.03 14.45 11.93
N GLU A 231 -10.78 15.52 12.69
CA GLU A 231 -11.71 16.64 12.90
C GLU A 231 -11.98 17.39 11.60
N ASP A 232 -11.00 17.52 10.72
CA ASP A 232 -11.10 18.21 9.43
C ASP A 232 -12.03 17.47 8.46
N LEU A 233 -12.24 16.17 8.66
CA LEU A 233 -13.09 15.34 7.82
C LEU A 233 -14.53 15.19 8.32
N THR A 234 -14.92 15.91 9.37
CA THR A 234 -16.24 15.74 9.99
C THR A 234 -17.39 16.00 9.01
N ASP A 235 -17.33 17.08 8.24
CA ASP A 235 -18.39 17.40 7.27
C ASP A 235 -18.32 16.49 6.03
N TYR A 236 -17.14 16.12 5.59
CA TYR A 236 -16.92 15.14 4.54
C TYR A 236 -17.55 13.78 4.90
N LYS A 237 -17.33 13.31 6.13
CA LYS A 237 -17.95 12.09 6.68
C LYS A 237 -19.49 12.18 6.73
N LYS A 238 -20.05 13.34 7.13
CA LYS A 238 -21.50 13.54 7.17
C LYS A 238 -22.16 13.30 5.81
N VAL A 239 -21.51 13.67 4.71
CA VAL A 239 -22.02 13.40 3.35
C VAL A 239 -22.24 11.89 3.13
N PHE A 240 -21.27 11.05 3.51
CA PHE A 240 -21.40 9.60 3.40
C PHE A 240 -22.49 9.04 4.32
N ILE A 241 -22.54 9.48 5.59
CA ILE A 241 -23.56 9.03 6.55
C ILE A 241 -24.96 9.37 6.03
N ASN A 242 -25.17 10.58 5.53
CA ASN A 242 -26.46 11.02 4.99
C ASN A 242 -26.91 10.21 3.77
N LYS A 243 -25.97 9.57 3.06
CA LYS A 243 -26.23 8.67 1.93
C LYS A 243 -26.29 7.19 2.33
N GLY A 244 -26.30 6.90 3.62
CA GLY A 244 -26.51 5.56 4.17
C GLY A 244 -25.26 4.67 4.19
N PHE A 245 -24.07 5.27 4.26
CA PHE A 245 -22.81 4.52 4.45
C PHE A 245 -22.47 4.34 5.93
N ASP A 246 -21.92 3.17 6.27
CA ASP A 246 -21.09 3.01 7.47
C ASP A 246 -19.73 3.64 7.19
N CYS A 247 -19.53 4.86 7.70
CA CYS A 247 -18.35 5.67 7.41
C CYS A 247 -17.53 5.93 8.67
N LYS A 248 -16.27 5.54 8.66
CA LYS A 248 -15.28 5.78 9.73
C LYS A 248 -14.16 6.72 9.25
N ILE A 249 -13.49 7.37 10.19
CA ILE A 249 -12.25 8.11 9.98
C ILE A 249 -11.17 7.42 10.78
#